data_ee79231b0da972900eee2ddcacc6f5c4
#
_entry.id   ee79231b0da972900eee2ddcacc6f5c4
#
_cell.length_a   1.000
_cell.length_b   1.000
_cell.length_c   1.000
_cell.angle_alpha   90.00
_cell.angle_beta   90.00
_cell.angle_gamma   90.00
#
_symmetry.space_group_name_H-M   'P 1'
#
loop_
_entity.id
_entity.type
_entity.pdbx_description
1 polymer ?
#
loop_
_entity_poly.entity_id
_entity_poly.type
_entity_poly.pdbx_seq_one_letter_code
_entity_poly.pdbx_strand_id
1 'polypeptide(L)'
;MKKLLFLLIFIPLILFGQNEKNDTIHKRQNIKLNYKSVIIPSVFIAYGLIGIDNDALKRFNYDIQEGLNGRIDNNLKIDNVSQFVPSLSVYGLNAIGIKGKNNFKDRTIILGTASLIMGSTATTMKKLTTIERPDSSNKLSFPSGSTAIAFMGAEFLYQEYKEVSIWYGISGYLVATGTGFLRMNNNKHWFTDVVTGAGIGILSTKIAYWIHPLVKKTLFKDKKEINGFVMPFHNGKEYGLGLSMSF
;
A
#
# COMPACT_ATOMS: atom_id res chain seq x y z
N MET A 1 -31.14 9.86 -1.15
CA MET A 1 -30.80 8.49 -1.53
C MET A 1 -29.29 8.30 -1.81
N LYS A 2 -28.55 9.29 -2.35
CA LYS A 2 -27.08 9.14 -2.63
C LYS A 2 -26.20 9.00 -1.39
N LYS A 3 -26.61 9.47 -0.20
CA LYS A 3 -25.84 9.35 1.06
C LYS A 3 -25.96 7.96 1.72
N LEU A 4 -27.01 7.19 1.40
CA LEU A 4 -27.25 5.86 1.98
C LEU A 4 -26.40 4.77 1.30
N LEU A 5 -26.05 4.96 0.03
CA LEU A 5 -25.23 4.00 -0.74
C LEU A 5 -23.78 3.97 -0.23
N PHE A 6 -23.27 5.09 0.29
CA PHE A 6 -21.91 5.18 0.84
C PHE A 6 -21.77 4.43 2.18
N LEU A 7 -22.87 4.37 2.96
CA LEU A 7 -22.89 3.64 4.24
C LEU A 7 -22.92 2.13 4.03
N LEU A 8 -23.56 1.64 2.96
CA LEU A 8 -23.70 0.22 2.64
C LEU A 8 -22.36 -0.46 2.24
N ILE A 9 -21.38 0.30 1.76
CA ILE A 9 -20.05 -0.23 1.39
C ILE A 9 -19.21 -0.58 2.63
N PHE A 10 -19.49 0.06 3.78
CA PHE A 10 -18.77 -0.19 5.04
C PHE A 10 -19.41 -1.21 5.99
N ILE A 11 -20.68 -1.56 5.78
CA ILE A 11 -21.42 -2.49 6.64
C ILE A 11 -20.82 -3.91 6.68
N PRO A 12 -20.32 -4.51 5.57
CA PRO A 12 -19.73 -5.85 5.65
C PRO A 12 -18.39 -5.89 6.41
N LEU A 13 -17.73 -4.73 6.65
CA LEU A 13 -16.46 -4.67 7.38
C LEU A 13 -16.63 -4.88 8.90
N ILE A 14 -17.83 -4.68 9.43
CA ILE A 14 -18.09 -4.70 10.88
C ILE A 14 -18.57 -6.07 11.37
N LEU A 15 -19.17 -6.90 10.51
CA LEU A 15 -19.90 -8.10 10.92
C LEU A 15 -19.08 -9.38 11.10
N PHE A 16 -17.79 -9.42 10.76
CA PHE A 16 -16.98 -10.65 10.81
C PHE A 16 -15.76 -10.58 11.72
N GLY A 17 -15.67 -9.59 12.61
CA GLY A 17 -14.48 -9.31 13.43
C GLY A 17 -14.42 -9.94 14.82
N GLN A 18 -15.25 -10.90 15.19
CA GLN A 18 -15.25 -11.46 16.55
C GLN A 18 -14.84 -12.93 16.56
N ASN A 19 -13.54 -13.19 16.65
CA ASN A 19 -13.00 -14.36 17.34
C ASN A 19 -11.62 -14.02 17.91
N GLU A 20 -11.60 -13.72 19.21
CA GLU A 20 -10.36 -13.58 19.98
C GLU A 20 -9.69 -14.94 20.14
N LYS A 21 -8.44 -15.04 19.71
CA LYS A 21 -7.41 -15.83 20.39
C LYS A 21 -6.14 -15.00 20.50
N ASN A 22 -5.94 -14.50 21.72
CA ASN A 22 -4.67 -13.95 22.15
C ASN A 22 -3.64 -15.08 22.21
N ASP A 23 -2.69 -15.04 21.28
CA ASP A 23 -1.38 -15.67 21.49
C ASP A 23 -0.33 -14.81 20.79
N THR A 24 0.28 -13.93 21.57
CA THR A 24 1.46 -13.16 21.19
C THR A 24 2.68 -14.08 21.20
N ILE A 25 2.82 -14.90 20.17
CA ILE A 25 4.10 -15.52 19.87
C ILE A 25 4.76 -14.69 18.77
N HIS A 26 5.73 -13.87 19.13
CA HIS A 26 6.67 -13.24 18.20
C HIS A 26 7.49 -14.30 17.49
N LYS A 27 6.88 -15.03 16.54
CA LYS A 27 7.61 -15.88 15.62
C LYS A 27 8.30 -14.95 14.61
N ARG A 28 9.62 -14.80 14.72
CA ARG A 28 10.45 -14.22 13.65
C ARG A 28 10.14 -15.00 12.36
N GLN A 29 9.18 -14.54 11.59
CA GLN A 29 8.93 -15.08 10.25
C GLN A 29 10.04 -14.53 9.35
N ASN A 30 11.01 -15.36 9.03
CA ASN A 30 11.83 -15.16 7.86
C ASN A 30 10.88 -15.09 6.66
N ILE A 31 10.63 -13.88 6.17
CA ILE A 31 9.79 -13.66 4.99
C ILE A 31 10.60 -14.18 3.80
N LYS A 32 10.41 -15.46 3.48
CA LYS A 32 10.99 -16.04 2.27
C LYS A 32 10.37 -15.32 1.07
N LEU A 33 11.23 -14.79 0.21
CA LEU A 33 10.88 -14.23 -1.09
C LEU A 33 10.04 -15.26 -1.86
N ASN A 34 8.73 -15.05 -1.93
CA ASN A 34 7.88 -15.91 -2.76
C ASN A 34 7.85 -15.31 -4.17
N TYR A 35 8.74 -15.79 -5.06
CA TYR A 35 8.85 -15.32 -6.44
C TYR A 35 7.50 -15.37 -7.18
N LYS A 36 6.61 -16.33 -6.84
CA LYS A 36 5.27 -16.42 -7.43
C LYS A 36 4.42 -15.18 -7.18
N SER A 37 4.64 -14.50 -6.06
CA SER A 37 3.85 -13.33 -5.70
C SER A 37 4.19 -12.08 -6.52
N VAL A 38 5.32 -12.05 -7.22
CA VAL A 38 5.72 -10.92 -8.07
C VAL A 38 5.37 -11.12 -9.54
N ILE A 39 4.98 -12.33 -9.95
CA ILE A 39 4.64 -12.61 -11.36
C ILE A 39 3.53 -11.68 -11.85
N ILE A 40 2.39 -11.62 -11.14
CA ILE A 40 1.24 -10.81 -11.57
C ILE A 40 1.59 -9.32 -11.70
N PRO A 41 2.17 -8.64 -10.69
CA PRO A 41 2.52 -7.23 -10.84
C PRO A 41 3.57 -7.00 -11.92
N SER A 42 4.52 -7.92 -12.12
CA SER A 42 5.50 -7.82 -13.21
C SER A 42 4.86 -7.95 -14.58
N VAL A 43 3.88 -8.83 -14.75
CA VAL A 43 3.11 -8.96 -16.00
C VAL A 43 2.33 -7.67 -16.29
N PHE A 44 1.73 -7.04 -15.28
CA PHE A 44 1.02 -5.76 -15.44
C PHE A 44 1.97 -4.64 -15.90
N ILE A 45 3.17 -4.57 -15.32
CA ILE A 45 4.18 -3.59 -15.74
C ILE A 45 4.66 -3.88 -17.16
N ALA A 46 4.97 -5.14 -17.48
CA ALA A 46 5.41 -5.54 -18.81
C ALA A 46 4.36 -5.25 -19.89
N TYR A 47 3.08 -5.55 -19.61
CA TYR A 47 1.97 -5.24 -20.50
C TYR A 47 1.92 -3.74 -20.87
N GLY A 48 2.03 -2.87 -19.86
CA GLY A 48 2.02 -1.43 -20.12
C GLY A 48 3.24 -0.93 -20.86
N LEU A 49 4.44 -1.44 -20.54
CA LEU A 49 5.67 -1.08 -21.28
C LEU A 49 5.60 -1.48 -22.75
N ILE A 50 5.09 -2.67 -23.03
CA ILE A 50 4.86 -3.11 -24.42
C ILE A 50 3.84 -2.20 -25.12
N GLY A 51 2.81 -1.75 -24.37
CA GLY A 51 1.76 -0.88 -24.89
C GLY A 51 2.21 0.52 -25.30
N ILE A 52 3.40 0.96 -24.88
CA ILE A 52 3.95 2.27 -25.25
C ILE A 52 4.17 2.39 -26.77
N ASP A 53 4.71 1.34 -27.40
CA ASP A 53 5.07 1.36 -28.82
C ASP A 53 4.20 0.44 -29.69
N ASN A 54 3.34 -0.40 -29.07
CA ASN A 54 2.52 -1.35 -29.77
C ASN A 54 1.21 -0.73 -30.29
N ASP A 55 1.03 -0.66 -31.63
CA ASP A 55 -0.12 -0.02 -32.26
C ASP A 55 -1.45 -0.74 -31.95
N ALA A 56 -1.45 -2.05 -31.74
CA ALA A 56 -2.66 -2.78 -31.39
C ALA A 56 -3.14 -2.42 -29.98
N LEU A 57 -2.20 -2.28 -29.04
CA LEU A 57 -2.53 -1.84 -27.66
C LEU A 57 -2.90 -0.36 -27.60
N LYS A 58 -2.30 0.48 -28.46
CA LYS A 58 -2.75 1.89 -28.61
C LYS A 58 -4.18 1.96 -29.11
N ARG A 59 -4.52 1.21 -30.16
CA ARG A 59 -5.92 1.13 -30.67
C ARG A 59 -6.86 0.66 -29.57
N PHE A 60 -6.51 -0.39 -28.85
CA PHE A 60 -7.30 -0.89 -27.73
C PHE A 60 -7.52 0.17 -26.62
N ASN A 61 -6.49 0.98 -26.31
CA ASN A 61 -6.65 2.13 -25.41
C ASN A 61 -7.70 3.13 -25.92
N TYR A 62 -7.68 3.46 -27.21
CA TYR A 62 -8.65 4.38 -27.84
C TYR A 62 -10.06 3.79 -27.81
N ASP A 63 -10.22 2.52 -28.15
CA ASP A 63 -11.54 1.84 -28.16
C ASP A 63 -12.17 1.84 -26.75
N ILE A 64 -11.37 1.56 -25.71
CA ILE A 64 -11.84 1.65 -24.31
C ILE A 64 -12.23 3.07 -23.99
N GLN A 65 -11.41 4.06 -24.32
CA GLN A 65 -11.66 5.45 -24.02
C GLN A 65 -12.94 5.97 -24.69
N GLU A 66 -13.13 5.65 -25.97
CA GLU A 66 -14.34 5.98 -26.71
C GLU A 66 -15.58 5.32 -26.08
N GLY A 67 -15.45 4.05 -25.69
CA GLY A 67 -16.53 3.33 -25.01
C GLY A 67 -16.91 3.88 -23.65
N LEU A 68 -16.02 4.62 -22.97
CA LEU A 68 -16.28 5.24 -21.67
C LEU A 68 -16.82 6.67 -21.79
N ASN A 69 -16.52 7.37 -22.89
CA ASN A 69 -16.94 8.76 -23.08
C ASN A 69 -18.46 8.91 -22.98
N GLY A 70 -18.90 9.87 -22.16
CA GLY A 70 -20.31 10.24 -22.01
C GLY A 70 -21.17 9.29 -21.16
N ARG A 71 -20.62 8.20 -20.61
CA ARG A 71 -21.40 7.25 -19.80
C ARG A 71 -21.57 7.66 -18.35
N ILE A 72 -20.61 8.36 -17.78
CA ILE A 72 -20.65 8.84 -16.39
C ILE A 72 -20.21 10.30 -16.37
N ASP A 73 -20.80 11.11 -15.45
CA ASP A 73 -20.42 12.50 -15.26
C ASP A 73 -18.91 12.62 -14.96
N ASN A 74 -18.17 13.23 -15.88
CA ASN A 74 -16.72 13.41 -15.82
C ASN A 74 -16.27 14.39 -14.71
N ASN A 75 -17.19 14.95 -13.94
CA ASN A 75 -16.91 15.88 -12.84
C ASN A 75 -16.70 15.18 -11.49
N LEU A 76 -16.80 13.85 -11.43
CA LEU A 76 -16.62 13.09 -10.19
C LEU A 76 -15.13 13.04 -9.80
N LYS A 77 -14.73 13.95 -8.91
CA LYS A 77 -13.36 14.00 -8.33
C LYS A 77 -13.14 12.97 -7.20
N ILE A 78 -13.98 11.95 -7.13
CA ILE A 78 -13.91 10.90 -6.08
C ILE A 78 -12.60 10.13 -6.16
N ASP A 79 -12.05 9.95 -7.34
CA ASP A 79 -10.77 9.29 -7.62
C ASP A 79 -9.58 9.95 -6.91
N ASN A 80 -9.62 11.25 -6.65
CA ASN A 80 -8.59 11.97 -5.90
C ASN A 80 -8.57 11.59 -4.42
N VAL A 81 -9.68 11.11 -3.87
CA VAL A 81 -9.80 10.70 -2.46
C VAL A 81 -9.76 9.19 -2.33
N SER A 82 -10.46 8.45 -3.22
CA SER A 82 -10.56 6.99 -3.15
C SER A 82 -9.21 6.27 -3.23
N GLN A 83 -8.21 6.88 -3.89
CA GLN A 83 -6.86 6.33 -3.97
C GLN A 83 -6.20 6.11 -2.59
N PHE A 84 -6.57 6.88 -1.57
CA PHE A 84 -6.01 6.76 -0.23
C PHE A 84 -6.83 5.85 0.70
N VAL A 85 -8.08 5.54 0.33
CA VAL A 85 -9.01 4.78 1.18
C VAL A 85 -8.42 3.45 1.64
N PRO A 86 -7.81 2.60 0.78
CA PRO A 86 -7.29 1.32 1.24
C PRO A 86 -6.16 1.47 2.27
N SER A 87 -5.24 2.43 2.07
CA SER A 87 -4.15 2.68 3.03
C SER A 87 -4.67 3.22 4.35
N LEU A 88 -5.62 4.16 4.33
CA LEU A 88 -6.22 4.75 5.51
C LEU A 88 -7.05 3.73 6.29
N SER A 89 -7.69 2.78 5.60
CA SER A 89 -8.45 1.70 6.23
C SER A 89 -7.60 0.85 7.16
N VAL A 90 -6.31 0.65 6.87
CA VAL A 90 -5.38 -0.09 7.75
C VAL A 90 -5.26 0.58 9.11
N TYR A 91 -5.14 1.90 9.13
CA TYR A 91 -5.05 2.66 10.38
C TYR A 91 -6.40 2.78 11.07
N GLY A 92 -7.48 2.99 10.30
CA GLY A 92 -8.84 3.06 10.83
C GLY A 92 -9.27 1.76 11.52
N LEU A 93 -9.06 0.61 10.88
CA LEU A 93 -9.35 -0.71 11.45
C LEU A 93 -8.59 -0.94 12.76
N ASN A 94 -7.31 -0.55 12.78
CA ASN A 94 -6.51 -0.69 13.99
C ASN A 94 -6.98 0.24 15.12
N ALA A 95 -7.41 1.46 14.79
CA ALA A 95 -7.94 2.41 15.77
C ALA A 95 -9.22 1.93 16.44
N ILE A 96 -10.06 1.17 15.73
CA ILE A 96 -11.29 0.55 16.29
C ILE A 96 -11.03 -0.82 16.93
N GLY A 97 -9.75 -1.22 17.11
CA GLY A 97 -9.37 -2.43 17.84
C GLY A 97 -9.12 -3.66 16.99
N ILE A 98 -9.36 -3.63 15.66
CA ILE A 98 -9.04 -4.74 14.77
C ILE A 98 -7.55 -4.69 14.43
N LYS A 99 -6.75 -5.49 15.13
CA LYS A 99 -5.30 -5.49 15.01
C LYS A 99 -4.83 -6.12 13.70
N GLY A 100 -4.01 -5.39 12.93
CA GLY A 100 -3.29 -5.94 11.78
C GLY A 100 -2.04 -6.69 12.20
N LYS A 101 -1.32 -7.23 11.21
CA LYS A 101 -0.11 -8.03 11.39
C LYS A 101 1.03 -7.30 12.10
N ASN A 102 1.24 -6.03 11.76
CA ASN A 102 2.33 -5.22 12.28
C ASN A 102 1.84 -4.17 13.28
N ASN A 103 2.71 -3.75 14.22
CA ASN A 103 2.45 -2.63 15.10
C ASN A 103 2.46 -1.30 14.32
N PHE A 104 2.02 -0.21 14.96
CA PHE A 104 1.90 1.11 14.33
C PHE A 104 3.22 1.59 13.70
N LYS A 105 4.35 1.43 14.39
CA LYS A 105 5.68 1.85 13.92
C LYS A 105 6.09 1.07 12.66
N ASP A 106 6.01 -0.25 12.72
CA ASP A 106 6.46 -1.12 11.62
C ASP A 106 5.58 -0.93 10.36
N ARG A 107 4.25 -0.84 10.51
CA ARG A 107 3.36 -0.59 9.37
C ARG A 107 3.59 0.77 8.73
N THR A 108 3.92 1.81 9.52
CA THR A 108 4.21 3.15 8.99
C THR A 108 5.53 3.16 8.23
N ILE A 109 6.55 2.44 8.70
CA ILE A 109 7.82 2.25 7.97
C ILE A 109 7.57 1.52 6.65
N ILE A 110 6.77 0.46 6.67
CA ILE A 110 6.44 -0.31 5.46
C ILE A 110 5.70 0.58 4.45
N LEU A 111 4.65 1.29 4.88
CA LEU A 111 3.90 2.17 3.99
C LEU A 111 4.77 3.31 3.44
N GLY A 112 5.60 3.93 4.27
CA GLY A 112 6.55 4.96 3.86
C GLY A 112 7.56 4.44 2.83
N THR A 113 8.12 3.26 3.07
CA THR A 113 9.04 2.60 2.13
C THR A 113 8.37 2.26 0.81
N ALA A 114 7.15 1.70 0.85
CA ALA A 114 6.35 1.40 -0.35
C ALA A 114 6.06 2.68 -1.15
N SER A 115 5.68 3.76 -0.47
CA SER A 115 5.40 5.07 -1.09
C SER A 115 6.64 5.67 -1.77
N LEU A 116 7.82 5.54 -1.16
CA LEU A 116 9.08 6.00 -1.75
C LEU A 116 9.44 5.21 -3.01
N ILE A 117 9.34 3.88 -2.97
CA ILE A 117 9.63 3.02 -4.11
C ILE A 117 8.64 3.31 -5.25
N MET A 118 7.34 3.33 -4.94
CA MET A 118 6.28 3.59 -5.90
C MET A 118 6.42 4.99 -6.52
N GLY A 119 6.59 6.01 -5.69
CA GLY A 119 6.67 7.41 -6.12
C GLY A 119 7.89 7.68 -6.99
N SER A 120 9.08 7.16 -6.62
CA SER A 120 10.30 7.28 -7.41
C SER A 120 10.16 6.58 -8.76
N THR A 121 9.65 5.34 -8.77
CA THR A 121 9.43 4.57 -10.00
C THR A 121 8.44 5.26 -10.92
N ALA A 122 7.26 5.64 -10.41
CA ALA A 122 6.24 6.28 -11.23
C ALA A 122 6.69 7.64 -11.78
N THR A 123 7.39 8.46 -10.98
CA THR A 123 7.89 9.77 -11.41
C THR A 123 8.96 9.63 -12.48
N THR A 124 9.88 8.68 -12.31
CA THR A 124 10.94 8.40 -13.30
C THR A 124 10.33 7.96 -14.63
N MET A 125 9.39 6.99 -14.58
CA MET A 125 8.71 6.51 -15.80
C MET A 125 7.95 7.64 -16.50
N LYS A 126 7.22 8.51 -15.77
CA LYS A 126 6.52 9.66 -16.37
C LYS A 126 7.46 10.59 -17.14
N LYS A 127 8.63 10.86 -16.59
CA LYS A 127 9.62 11.74 -17.23
C LYS A 127 10.28 11.09 -18.47
N LEU A 128 10.46 9.78 -18.43
CA LEU A 128 11.09 9.04 -19.54
C LEU A 128 10.15 8.79 -20.71
N THR A 129 8.86 8.51 -20.44
CA THR A 129 7.91 8.11 -21.48
C THR A 129 7.20 9.27 -22.17
N THR A 130 6.97 10.38 -21.46
CA THR A 130 6.31 11.61 -21.96
C THR A 130 5.02 11.36 -22.74
N ILE A 131 4.19 10.40 -22.29
CA ILE A 131 2.94 10.03 -22.96
C ILE A 131 1.86 11.07 -22.64
N GLU A 132 1.15 11.51 -23.69
CA GLU A 132 0.06 12.45 -23.59
C GLU A 132 -1.19 11.78 -22.99
N ARG A 133 -1.91 12.54 -22.14
CA ARG A 133 -3.18 12.08 -21.55
C ARG A 133 -4.30 12.07 -22.56
N PRO A 134 -5.37 11.26 -22.35
CA PRO A 134 -6.56 11.29 -23.18
C PRO A 134 -7.20 12.67 -23.31
N ASP A 135 -7.16 13.49 -22.24
CA ASP A 135 -7.69 14.87 -22.22
C ASP A 135 -6.69 15.93 -22.72
N SER A 136 -5.55 15.53 -23.25
CA SER A 136 -4.47 16.38 -23.75
C SER A 136 -3.96 17.43 -22.76
N SER A 137 -4.27 17.28 -21.45
CA SER A 137 -3.89 18.26 -20.41
C SER A 137 -2.38 18.36 -20.18
N ASN A 138 -1.65 17.25 -20.35
CA ASN A 138 -0.19 17.20 -20.22
C ASN A 138 0.37 15.86 -20.78
N LYS A 139 1.71 15.78 -20.84
CA LYS A 139 2.45 14.58 -21.32
C LYS A 139 3.00 13.70 -20.17
N LEU A 140 2.27 13.59 -19.08
CA LEU A 140 2.67 12.79 -17.91
C LEU A 140 1.61 11.71 -17.60
N SER A 141 1.09 11.06 -18.65
CA SER A 141 0.06 10.03 -18.47
C SER A 141 0.63 8.75 -17.86
N PHE A 142 1.65 8.18 -18.44
CA PHE A 142 2.17 6.86 -18.09
C PHE A 142 3.26 6.90 -17.00
N PRO A 143 3.16 6.05 -15.98
CA PRO A 143 2.00 5.27 -15.54
C PRO A 143 1.02 6.09 -14.69
N SER A 144 -0.18 5.55 -14.37
CA SER A 144 -1.15 6.20 -13.50
C SER A 144 -0.70 6.22 -12.05
N GLY A 145 -0.37 7.42 -11.54
CA GLY A 145 0.06 7.59 -10.15
C GLY A 145 -1.06 7.33 -9.14
N SER A 146 -2.28 7.81 -9.39
CA SER A 146 -3.43 7.59 -8.50
C SER A 146 -3.79 6.10 -8.40
N THR A 147 -3.73 5.37 -9.53
CA THR A 147 -3.93 3.92 -9.53
C THR A 147 -2.81 3.22 -8.75
N ALA A 148 -1.56 3.65 -8.92
CA ALA A 148 -0.44 3.08 -8.17
C ALA A 148 -0.60 3.27 -6.66
N ILE A 149 -1.03 4.46 -6.20
CA ILE A 149 -1.34 4.74 -4.77
C ILE A 149 -2.46 3.83 -4.27
N ALA A 150 -3.54 3.69 -5.05
CA ALA A 150 -4.69 2.87 -4.66
C ALA A 150 -4.32 1.38 -4.53
N PHE A 151 -3.59 0.82 -5.50
CA PHE A 151 -3.16 -0.58 -5.47
C PHE A 151 -2.03 -0.85 -4.47
N MET A 152 -1.16 0.13 -4.21
CA MET A 152 -0.20 0.08 -3.11
C MET A 152 -0.93 -0.05 -1.77
N GLY A 153 -1.96 0.76 -1.54
CA GLY A 153 -2.80 0.70 -0.35
C GLY A 153 -3.62 -0.59 -0.25
N ALA A 154 -4.15 -1.10 -1.36
CA ALA A 154 -4.89 -2.35 -1.40
C ALA A 154 -4.01 -3.56 -1.04
N GLU A 155 -2.80 -3.65 -1.59
CA GLU A 155 -1.84 -4.69 -1.22
C GLU A 155 -1.40 -4.54 0.24
N PHE A 156 -1.23 -3.30 0.75
CA PHE A 156 -0.91 -3.04 2.14
C PHE A 156 -2.03 -3.51 3.08
N LEU A 157 -3.28 -3.20 2.76
CA LEU A 157 -4.46 -3.67 3.50
C LEU A 157 -4.55 -5.19 3.48
N TYR A 158 -4.32 -5.82 2.33
CA TYR A 158 -4.28 -7.26 2.20
C TYR A 158 -3.20 -7.89 3.09
N GLN A 159 -1.95 -7.38 3.04
CA GLN A 159 -0.84 -7.94 3.80
C GLN A 159 -1.03 -7.79 5.32
N GLU A 160 -1.63 -6.70 5.78
CA GLU A 160 -1.91 -6.47 7.20
C GLU A 160 -3.05 -7.34 7.74
N TYR A 161 -4.07 -7.63 6.92
CA TYR A 161 -5.32 -8.21 7.43
C TYR A 161 -5.72 -9.56 6.84
N LYS A 162 -4.98 -10.13 5.90
CA LYS A 162 -5.31 -11.43 5.27
C LYS A 162 -5.40 -12.58 6.26
N GLU A 163 -4.71 -12.52 7.40
CA GLU A 163 -4.77 -13.52 8.47
C GLU A 163 -5.99 -13.31 9.37
N VAL A 164 -6.57 -12.11 9.40
CA VAL A 164 -7.83 -11.80 10.07
C VAL A 164 -9.01 -12.16 9.19
N SER A 165 -9.04 -11.62 7.96
CA SER A 165 -10.02 -11.98 6.94
C SER A 165 -9.54 -11.56 5.55
N ILE A 166 -9.68 -12.46 4.57
CA ILE A 166 -9.36 -12.19 3.17
C ILE A 166 -10.20 -11.05 2.57
N TRP A 167 -11.39 -10.81 3.11
CA TRP A 167 -12.35 -9.82 2.64
C TRP A 167 -11.83 -8.39 2.76
N TYR A 168 -10.96 -8.09 3.73
CA TYR A 168 -10.30 -6.78 3.81
C TYR A 168 -9.44 -6.50 2.58
N GLY A 169 -8.67 -7.50 2.14
CA GLY A 169 -7.88 -7.38 0.92
C GLY A 169 -8.76 -7.24 -0.33
N ILE A 170 -9.79 -8.08 -0.45
CA ILE A 170 -10.74 -8.03 -1.57
C ILE A 170 -11.38 -6.64 -1.66
N SER A 171 -11.88 -6.10 -0.55
CA SER A 171 -12.49 -4.76 -0.53
C SER A 171 -11.50 -3.67 -0.93
N GLY A 172 -10.25 -3.75 -0.47
CA GLY A 172 -9.19 -2.82 -0.86
C GLY A 172 -8.92 -2.86 -2.37
N TYR A 173 -8.82 -4.04 -2.95
CA TYR A 173 -8.62 -4.20 -4.40
C TYR A 173 -9.83 -3.74 -5.22
N LEU A 174 -11.06 -3.93 -4.73
CA LEU A 174 -12.26 -3.39 -5.39
C LEU A 174 -12.22 -1.85 -5.43
N VAL A 175 -11.87 -1.19 -4.31
CA VAL A 175 -11.72 0.27 -4.26
C VAL A 175 -10.61 0.73 -5.21
N ALA A 176 -9.47 0.04 -5.24
CA ALA A 176 -8.36 0.39 -6.11
C ALA A 176 -8.72 0.23 -7.60
N THR A 177 -9.44 -0.85 -7.96
CA THR A 177 -9.95 -1.06 -9.32
C THR A 177 -10.95 0.02 -9.72
N GLY A 178 -11.87 0.38 -8.82
CA GLY A 178 -12.80 1.48 -9.02
C GLY A 178 -12.09 2.83 -9.21
N THR A 179 -11.01 3.08 -8.45
CA THR A 179 -10.17 4.27 -8.64
C THR A 179 -9.54 4.28 -10.03
N GLY A 180 -8.94 3.16 -10.48
CA GLY A 180 -8.37 3.04 -11.82
C GLY A 180 -9.41 3.26 -12.93
N PHE A 181 -10.60 2.68 -12.76
CA PHE A 181 -11.72 2.90 -13.68
C PHE A 181 -12.12 4.38 -13.76
N LEU A 182 -12.26 5.06 -12.64
CA LEU A 182 -12.59 6.49 -12.61
C LEU A 182 -11.50 7.35 -13.27
N ARG A 183 -10.22 6.96 -13.19
CA ARG A 183 -9.12 7.66 -13.88
C ARG A 183 -9.26 7.58 -15.40
N MET A 184 -9.69 6.43 -15.93
CA MET A 184 -10.00 6.28 -17.37
C MET A 184 -11.26 7.07 -17.74
N ASN A 185 -12.35 6.91 -16.96
CA ASN A 185 -13.61 7.62 -17.23
C ASN A 185 -13.45 9.16 -17.20
N ASN A 186 -12.57 9.68 -16.33
CA ASN A 186 -12.26 11.12 -16.24
C ASN A 186 -11.25 11.58 -17.30
N ASN A 187 -10.95 10.79 -18.33
CA ASN A 187 -9.99 11.09 -19.39
C ASN A 187 -8.58 11.46 -18.90
N LYS A 188 -8.16 10.95 -17.72
CA LYS A 188 -6.87 11.27 -17.13
C LYS A 188 -5.77 10.28 -17.49
N HIS A 189 -6.14 9.03 -17.76
CA HIS A 189 -5.20 7.96 -18.03
C HIS A 189 -5.75 6.93 -19.01
N TRP A 190 -4.86 6.36 -19.83
CA TRP A 190 -5.14 5.22 -20.69
C TRP A 190 -5.24 3.93 -19.88
N PHE A 191 -5.87 2.91 -20.45
CA PHE A 191 -5.97 1.59 -19.80
C PHE A 191 -4.60 0.99 -19.45
N THR A 192 -3.63 1.09 -20.37
CA THR A 192 -2.24 0.65 -20.13
C THR A 192 -1.58 1.38 -18.97
N ASP A 193 -1.86 2.69 -18.75
CA ASP A 193 -1.35 3.45 -17.63
C ASP A 193 -1.88 2.92 -16.31
N VAL A 194 -3.16 2.57 -16.28
CA VAL A 194 -3.88 2.04 -15.10
C VAL A 194 -3.33 0.67 -14.73
N VAL A 195 -3.19 -0.24 -15.71
CA VAL A 195 -2.65 -1.59 -15.47
C VAL A 195 -1.21 -1.52 -14.96
N THR A 196 -0.38 -0.67 -15.56
CA THR A 196 1.01 -0.47 -15.11
C THR A 196 1.06 0.13 -13.70
N GLY A 197 0.21 1.13 -13.43
CA GLY A 197 0.09 1.73 -12.12
C GLY A 197 -0.26 0.70 -11.04
N ALA A 198 -1.21 -0.18 -11.33
CA ALA A 198 -1.58 -1.28 -10.44
C ALA A 198 -0.39 -2.21 -10.17
N GLY A 199 0.35 -2.60 -11.21
CA GLY A 199 1.56 -3.43 -11.07
C GLY A 199 2.63 -2.78 -10.20
N ILE A 200 2.92 -1.50 -10.43
CA ILE A 200 3.90 -0.74 -9.64
C ILE A 200 3.47 -0.65 -8.17
N GLY A 201 2.21 -0.31 -7.90
CA GLY A 201 1.69 -0.20 -6.54
C GLY A 201 1.82 -1.51 -5.75
N ILE A 202 1.35 -2.62 -6.33
CA ILE A 202 1.44 -3.95 -5.72
C ILE A 202 2.90 -4.35 -5.48
N LEU A 203 3.76 -4.19 -6.49
CA LEU A 203 5.16 -4.61 -6.41
C LEU A 203 5.93 -3.80 -5.35
N SER A 204 5.72 -2.49 -5.32
CA SER A 204 6.36 -1.60 -4.34
C SER A 204 6.02 -1.99 -2.90
N THR A 205 4.76 -2.35 -2.64
CA THR A 205 4.34 -2.82 -1.32
C THR A 205 4.99 -4.15 -0.97
N LYS A 206 5.00 -5.12 -1.88
CA LYS A 206 5.67 -6.41 -1.65
C LYS A 206 7.15 -6.24 -1.35
N ILE A 207 7.86 -5.42 -2.12
CA ILE A 207 9.26 -5.10 -1.87
C ILE A 207 9.44 -4.45 -0.49
N ALA A 208 8.57 -3.50 -0.12
CA ALA A 208 8.64 -2.84 1.18
C ALA A 208 8.53 -3.83 2.34
N TYR A 209 7.62 -4.81 2.26
CA TYR A 209 7.53 -5.89 3.26
C TYR A 209 8.80 -6.74 3.31
N TRP A 210 9.41 -7.04 2.16
CA TRP A 210 10.63 -7.87 2.12
C TRP A 210 11.83 -7.17 2.72
N ILE A 211 12.03 -5.89 2.41
CA ILE A 211 13.18 -5.13 2.89
C ILE A 211 12.94 -4.50 4.27
N HIS A 212 11.70 -4.56 4.81
CA HIS A 212 11.36 -3.97 6.09
C HIS A 212 12.34 -4.32 7.24
N PRO A 213 12.80 -5.58 7.43
CA PRO A 213 13.76 -5.90 8.48
C PRO A 213 15.08 -5.16 8.32
N LEU A 214 15.55 -4.95 7.07
CA LEU A 214 16.76 -4.19 6.78
C LEU A 214 16.56 -2.71 7.05
N VAL A 215 15.45 -2.14 6.56
CA VAL A 215 15.10 -0.73 6.77
C VAL A 215 14.97 -0.44 8.26
N LYS A 216 14.28 -1.30 9.01
CA LYS A 216 14.13 -1.18 10.46
C LYS A 216 15.48 -1.18 11.18
N LYS A 217 16.38 -2.11 10.85
CA LYS A 217 17.73 -2.18 11.42
C LYS A 217 18.57 -0.95 11.10
N THR A 218 18.39 -0.34 9.91
CA THR A 218 19.14 0.85 9.50
C THR A 218 18.62 2.11 10.20
N LEU A 219 17.29 2.27 10.28
CA LEU A 219 16.65 3.44 10.90
C LEU A 219 16.74 3.40 12.43
N PHE A 220 16.67 2.23 13.01
CA PHE A 220 16.70 2.02 14.45
C PHE A 220 17.81 1.02 14.76
N LYS A 221 19.08 1.52 14.66
CA LYS A 221 20.20 0.78 15.25
C LYS A 221 19.79 0.41 16.66
N ASP A 222 19.78 -0.89 16.97
CA ASP A 222 19.57 -1.36 18.33
C ASP A 222 20.56 -0.58 19.19
N LYS A 223 20.07 0.44 19.91
CA LYS A 223 20.83 0.96 21.05
C LYS A 223 20.94 -0.26 21.93
N LYS A 224 22.16 -0.78 22.11
CA LYS A 224 22.42 -1.71 23.21
C LYS A 224 21.80 -1.04 24.44
N GLU A 225 20.72 -1.60 24.96
CA GLU A 225 20.14 -1.12 26.20
C GLU A 225 21.21 -1.40 27.26
N ILE A 226 21.94 -0.36 27.63
CA ILE A 226 22.80 -0.41 28.80
C ILE A 226 21.83 -0.40 29.97
N ASN A 227 21.39 -1.56 30.39
CA ASN A 227 20.61 -1.71 31.59
C ASN A 227 21.55 -1.59 32.78
N GLY A 228 21.64 -0.38 33.30
CA GLY A 228 22.36 -0.09 34.53
C GLY A 228 21.39 0.36 35.62
N PHE A 229 21.50 -0.19 36.79
CA PHE A 229 20.81 0.34 37.94
C PHE A 229 21.80 0.59 39.11
N VAL A 230 21.54 1.64 39.82
CA VAL A 230 22.28 2.01 41.03
C VAL A 230 21.43 1.64 42.26
N MET A 231 22.01 0.86 43.13
CA MET A 231 21.33 0.52 44.39
C MET A 231 22.21 0.90 45.57
N PRO A 232 21.62 1.51 46.62
CA PRO A 232 22.32 1.69 47.86
C PRO A 232 22.52 0.33 48.57
N PHE A 233 23.67 0.10 49.12
CA PHE A 233 23.93 -1.07 49.96
C PHE A 233 24.50 -0.68 51.31
N HIS A 234 24.26 -1.51 52.32
CA HIS A 234 24.81 -1.41 53.63
C HIS A 234 25.26 -2.80 54.09
N ASN A 235 26.52 -2.94 54.49
CA ASN A 235 27.11 -4.22 54.94
C ASN A 235 27.26 -4.35 56.46
N GLY A 236 26.58 -3.48 57.24
CA GLY A 236 26.65 -3.45 58.69
C GLY A 236 27.73 -2.53 59.26
N LYS A 237 28.70 -2.08 58.44
CA LYS A 237 29.78 -1.15 58.81
C LYS A 237 29.87 0.08 57.89
N GLU A 238 29.50 -0.07 56.63
CA GLU A 238 29.65 0.95 55.61
C GLU A 238 28.40 1.07 54.74
N TYR A 239 28.14 2.28 54.26
CA TYR A 239 27.11 2.58 53.28
C TYR A 239 27.78 2.84 51.94
N GLY A 240 27.22 2.35 50.88
CA GLY A 240 27.76 2.56 49.54
C GLY A 240 26.68 2.52 48.46
N LEU A 241 27.10 2.82 47.22
CA LEU A 241 26.28 2.70 46.03
C LEU A 241 26.88 1.60 45.16
N GLY A 242 26.09 0.56 44.91
CA GLY A 242 26.43 -0.49 43.95
C GLY A 242 25.92 -0.10 42.57
N LEU A 243 26.76 -0.18 41.54
CA LEU A 243 26.41 -0.02 40.13
C LEU A 243 26.46 -1.38 39.44
N SER A 244 25.33 -1.83 38.90
CA SER A 244 25.25 -3.01 38.03
C SER A 244 24.96 -2.58 36.59
N MET A 245 25.80 -3.01 35.65
CA MET A 245 25.62 -2.75 34.23
C MET A 245 25.68 -4.06 33.47
N SER A 246 24.71 -4.31 32.57
CA SER A 246 24.77 -5.38 31.55
C SER A 246 24.97 -4.77 30.18
N PHE A 247 25.94 -5.30 29.42
CA PHE A 247 26.31 -4.84 28.08
C PHE A 247 25.77 -5.75 27.00
#